data_a94291a8d6c30c1e2545f5ebc95e2359
#
_entry.id   a94291a8d6c30c1e2545f5ebc95e2359
#
_cell.length_a   1.000
_cell.length_b   1.000
_cell.length_c   1.000
_cell.angle_alpha   90.00
_cell.angle_beta   90.00
_cell.angle_gamma   90.00
#
_symmetry.space_group_name_H-M   'P 1'
#
loop_
_entity.id
_entity.type
_entity.pdbx_description
1 polymer ?
#
loop_
_entity_poly.entity_id
_entity_poly.type
_entity_poly.pdbx_seq_one_letter_code
_entity_poly.pdbx_strand_id
1 'polypeptide(L)'
;MSHYHSDHTANANDFASATWIVQKSERDAMFAEQPARIMATATFSALKNSKTKILTGEDYDVFGDGKVVIKSASGHTPGHQVLFLKFAKEGNILLAGDLYHFPEEQTLNRFPTFEFNAPQSAASRAAIDEFIKKNNAMMWISHDLATYNKAKKAPQYYE
;
A
#
# COMPACT_ATOMS: atom_id res chain seq x y z
N MET A 1 4.19 -2.75 -4.20
CA MET A 1 4.23 -3.30 -2.83
C MET A 1 3.83 -2.19 -1.88
N SER A 2 2.86 -2.41 -1.01
CA SER A 2 2.37 -1.42 -0.06
C SER A 2 3.29 -1.28 1.16
N HIS A 3 3.73 -2.41 1.73
CA HIS A 3 4.55 -2.46 2.93
C HIS A 3 5.24 -3.84 3.10
N TYR A 4 5.99 -4.03 4.20
CA TYR A 4 6.90 -5.15 4.42
C TYR A 4 6.27 -6.43 5.01
N HIS A 5 4.99 -6.46 5.37
CA HIS A 5 4.39 -7.69 5.91
C HIS A 5 4.43 -8.83 4.90
N SER A 6 4.49 -10.07 5.40
CA SER A 6 4.82 -11.24 4.61
C SER A 6 3.83 -11.53 3.47
N ASP A 7 2.57 -11.29 3.69
CA ASP A 7 1.48 -11.46 2.72
C ASP A 7 1.49 -10.40 1.61
N HIS A 8 2.17 -9.25 1.83
CA HIS A 8 2.39 -8.22 0.82
C HIS A 8 3.75 -8.31 0.13
N THR A 9 4.66 -9.15 0.65
CA THR A 9 6.00 -9.36 0.08
C THR A 9 6.22 -10.76 -0.48
N ALA A 10 5.26 -11.67 -0.38
CA ALA A 10 5.42 -13.10 -0.70
C ALA A 10 6.14 -13.38 -2.03
N ASN A 11 5.87 -12.59 -3.07
CA ASN A 11 6.46 -12.72 -4.40
C ASN A 11 7.38 -11.54 -4.77
N ALA A 12 7.82 -10.72 -3.80
CA ALA A 12 8.57 -9.49 -4.11
C ALA A 12 9.91 -9.77 -4.82
N ASN A 13 10.58 -10.86 -4.51
CA ASN A 13 11.82 -11.27 -5.17
C ASN A 13 11.66 -11.52 -6.68
N ASP A 14 10.50 -11.97 -7.15
CA ASP A 14 10.23 -12.23 -8.57
C ASP A 14 10.23 -10.94 -9.41
N PHE A 15 10.05 -9.80 -8.74
CA PHE A 15 10.03 -8.47 -9.35
C PHE A 15 11.32 -7.67 -9.10
N ALA A 16 12.39 -8.29 -8.62
CA ALA A 16 13.64 -7.61 -8.28
C ALA A 16 14.33 -6.92 -9.48
N SER A 17 14.04 -7.33 -10.71
CA SER A 17 14.51 -6.67 -11.94
C SER A 17 13.75 -5.40 -12.30
N ALA A 18 12.55 -5.18 -11.73
CA ALA A 18 11.77 -3.98 -11.95
C ALA A 18 12.29 -2.79 -11.10
N THR A 19 11.84 -1.57 -11.43
CA THR A 19 12.08 -0.42 -10.56
C THR A 19 11.16 -0.48 -9.34
N TRP A 20 11.73 -0.60 -8.15
CA TRP A 20 11.01 -0.59 -6.90
C TRP A 20 10.78 0.84 -6.42
N ILE A 21 9.52 1.25 -6.26
CA ILE A 21 9.14 2.57 -5.73
C ILE A 21 8.70 2.36 -4.28
N VAL A 22 9.39 3.01 -3.34
CA VAL A 22 9.21 2.75 -1.91
C VAL A 22 9.50 3.99 -1.06
N GLN A 23 8.78 4.14 0.05
CA GLN A 23 9.11 5.14 1.06
C GLN A 23 10.44 4.79 1.73
N LYS A 24 11.27 5.80 1.98
CA LYS A 24 12.58 5.62 2.63
C LYS A 24 12.47 4.89 3.96
N SER A 25 11.50 5.28 4.79
CA SER A 25 11.26 4.68 6.10
C SER A 25 10.90 3.19 6.03
N GLU A 26 10.17 2.77 5.01
CA GLU A 26 9.86 1.36 4.77
C GLU A 26 11.11 0.57 4.40
N ARG A 27 11.86 1.07 3.41
CA ARG A 27 13.09 0.42 2.97
C ARG A 27 14.12 0.33 4.09
N ASP A 28 14.29 1.39 4.87
CA ASP A 28 15.23 1.40 6.00
C ASP A 28 14.84 0.36 7.05
N ALA A 29 13.55 0.21 7.36
CA ALA A 29 13.05 -0.82 8.26
C ALA A 29 13.27 -2.24 7.71
N MET A 30 13.02 -2.46 6.42
CA MET A 30 13.18 -3.77 5.76
C MET A 30 14.62 -4.27 5.79
N PHE A 31 15.59 -3.37 5.67
CA PHE A 31 17.02 -3.71 5.58
C PHE A 31 17.83 -3.23 6.78
N ALA A 32 17.19 -2.97 7.92
CA ALA A 32 17.86 -2.71 9.18
C ALA A 32 18.73 -3.91 9.59
N GLU A 33 19.75 -3.68 10.43
CA GLU A 33 20.59 -4.77 10.97
C GLU A 33 19.79 -5.80 11.75
N GLN A 34 18.72 -5.35 12.43
CA GLN A 34 17.79 -6.20 13.16
C GLN A 34 16.35 -5.91 12.69
N PRO A 35 15.92 -6.52 11.59
CA PRO A 35 14.55 -6.36 11.12
C PRO A 35 13.55 -6.88 12.14
N ALA A 36 12.35 -6.30 12.16
CA ALA A 36 11.29 -6.79 13.05
C ALA A 36 10.95 -8.26 12.76
N ARG A 37 10.67 -9.04 13.80
CA ARG A 37 10.41 -10.51 13.68
C ARG A 37 9.24 -10.86 12.76
N ILE A 38 8.30 -9.93 12.56
CA ILE A 38 7.16 -10.09 11.67
C ILE A 38 7.55 -10.07 10.18
N MET A 39 8.77 -9.62 9.87
CA MET A 39 9.24 -9.56 8.49
C MET A 39 9.74 -10.91 8.01
N ALA A 40 9.18 -11.41 6.92
CA ALA A 40 9.71 -12.57 6.20
C ALA A 40 10.82 -12.12 5.23
N THR A 41 12.01 -11.79 5.76
CA THR A 41 13.11 -11.16 4.98
C THR A 41 13.51 -11.95 3.74
N ALA A 42 13.32 -13.27 3.74
CA ALA A 42 13.58 -14.12 2.59
C ALA A 42 12.71 -13.79 1.37
N THR A 43 11.50 -13.24 1.56
CA THR A 43 10.56 -12.95 0.46
C THR A 43 10.93 -11.69 -0.33
N PHE A 44 11.74 -10.80 0.25
CA PHE A 44 12.13 -9.52 -0.37
C PHE A 44 13.64 -9.26 -0.41
N SER A 45 14.46 -10.25 -0.06
CA SER A 45 15.92 -10.08 0.03
C SER A 45 16.57 -9.56 -1.25
N ALA A 46 16.05 -9.97 -2.42
CA ALA A 46 16.55 -9.53 -3.72
C ALA A 46 16.29 -8.04 -4.00
N LEU A 47 15.29 -7.43 -3.36
CA LEU A 47 14.98 -6.00 -3.53
C LEU A 47 16.10 -5.09 -3.00
N LYS A 48 16.99 -5.61 -2.13
CA LYS A 48 18.13 -4.83 -1.61
C LYS A 48 18.96 -4.23 -2.74
N ASN A 49 19.12 -4.97 -3.84
CA ASN A 49 19.94 -4.60 -4.99
C ASN A 49 19.11 -4.14 -6.20
N SER A 50 17.79 -4.02 -6.06
CA SER A 50 16.92 -3.56 -7.14
C SER A 50 17.13 -2.08 -7.46
N LYS A 51 16.89 -1.70 -8.72
CA LYS A 51 16.75 -0.28 -9.06
C LYS A 51 15.61 0.31 -8.23
N THR A 52 15.90 1.32 -7.42
CA THR A 52 14.96 1.84 -6.45
C THR A 52 14.71 3.34 -6.65
N LYS A 53 13.43 3.74 -6.67
CA LYS A 53 12.98 5.12 -6.52
C LYS A 53 12.57 5.32 -5.06
N ILE A 54 13.35 6.07 -4.31
CA ILE A 54 13.08 6.42 -2.91
C ILE A 54 12.15 7.62 -2.85
N LEU A 55 11.09 7.53 -2.04
CA LEU A 55 10.18 8.59 -1.65
C LEU A 55 10.42 8.96 -0.19
N THR A 56 10.16 10.21 0.19
CA THR A 56 10.41 10.73 1.55
C THR A 56 9.14 11.31 2.19
N GLY A 57 7.99 10.70 1.91
CA GLY A 57 6.67 11.10 2.44
C GLY A 57 5.78 11.76 1.39
N GLU A 58 6.35 12.15 0.25
CA GLU A 58 5.59 12.74 -0.85
C GLU A 58 4.78 11.71 -1.63
N ASP A 59 3.70 12.18 -2.25
CA ASP A 59 2.98 11.43 -3.27
C ASP A 59 3.81 11.34 -4.56
N TYR A 60 3.66 10.25 -5.31
CA TYR A 60 4.40 10.06 -6.54
C TYR A 60 3.50 9.61 -7.69
N ASP A 61 3.38 10.46 -8.71
CA ASP A 61 2.72 10.12 -9.97
C ASP A 61 3.67 9.30 -10.85
N VAL A 62 3.36 8.03 -11.05
CA VAL A 62 4.26 7.06 -11.68
C VAL A 62 4.56 7.41 -13.14
N PHE A 63 3.57 7.91 -13.85
CA PHE A 63 3.67 8.24 -15.29
C PHE A 63 3.54 9.74 -15.60
N GLY A 64 3.26 10.57 -14.59
CA GLY A 64 3.12 12.03 -14.76
C GLY A 64 1.79 12.46 -15.36
N ASP A 65 0.80 11.57 -15.46
CA ASP A 65 -0.53 11.85 -16.04
C ASP A 65 -1.68 11.78 -15.02
N GLY A 66 -1.34 11.57 -13.75
CA GLY A 66 -2.27 11.50 -12.64
C GLY A 66 -3.14 10.24 -12.61
N LYS A 67 -2.83 9.22 -13.44
CA LYS A 67 -3.62 7.98 -13.49
C LYS A 67 -3.15 6.90 -12.53
N VAL A 68 -1.86 6.87 -12.23
CA VAL A 68 -1.26 5.91 -11.31
C VAL A 68 -0.44 6.68 -10.29
N VAL A 69 -1.01 6.87 -9.09
CA VAL A 69 -0.38 7.69 -8.05
C VAL A 69 -0.17 6.87 -6.79
N ILE A 70 1.08 6.79 -6.34
CA ILE A 70 1.44 6.26 -5.04
C ILE A 70 1.29 7.37 -4.02
N LYS A 71 0.57 7.10 -2.92
CA LYS A 71 0.36 8.04 -1.81
C LYS A 71 0.97 7.48 -0.54
N SER A 72 1.67 8.34 0.21
CA SER A 72 2.13 7.98 1.55
C SER A 72 0.94 7.77 2.48
N ALA A 73 0.98 6.68 3.23
CA ALA A 73 -0.05 6.30 4.20
C ALA A 73 0.59 5.60 5.42
N SER A 74 1.68 6.18 5.91
CA SER A 74 2.48 5.62 7.01
C SER A 74 1.68 5.47 8.30
N GLY A 75 2.08 4.50 9.14
CA GLY A 75 1.48 4.25 10.45
C GLY A 75 1.31 2.77 10.72
N HIS A 76 0.67 2.02 9.82
CA HIS A 76 0.60 0.56 9.87
C HIS A 76 2.02 -0.05 9.83
N THR A 77 2.84 0.43 8.93
CA THR A 77 4.30 0.28 8.94
C THR A 77 4.95 1.66 8.78
N PRO A 78 6.28 1.81 9.01
CA PRO A 78 6.96 3.11 8.92
C PRO A 78 6.77 3.86 7.62
N GLY A 79 6.63 3.14 6.51
CA GLY A 79 6.51 3.73 5.17
C GLY A 79 5.40 3.10 4.35
N HIS A 80 4.33 2.62 5.00
CA HIS A 80 3.15 2.11 4.29
C HIS A 80 2.67 3.10 3.22
N GLN A 81 2.28 2.58 2.06
CA GLN A 81 1.78 3.37 0.94
C GLN A 81 0.58 2.71 0.28
N VAL A 82 -0.29 3.52 -0.29
CA VAL A 82 -1.48 3.11 -1.03
C VAL A 82 -1.34 3.49 -2.50
N LEU A 83 -2.12 2.86 -3.37
CA LEU A 83 -2.06 3.09 -4.81
C LEU A 83 -3.40 3.57 -5.34
N PHE A 84 -3.42 4.77 -5.88
CA PHE A 84 -4.56 5.35 -6.58
C PHE A 84 -4.47 5.09 -8.08
N LEU A 85 -5.58 4.64 -8.67
CA LEU A 85 -5.72 4.30 -10.08
C LEU A 85 -6.94 5.00 -10.68
N LYS A 86 -6.78 5.58 -11.87
CA LYS A 86 -7.88 6.10 -12.68
C LYS A 86 -8.09 5.19 -13.88
N PHE A 87 -9.24 4.54 -13.92
CA PHE A 87 -9.67 3.75 -15.05
C PHE A 87 -10.69 4.52 -15.88
N ALA A 88 -10.69 4.28 -17.20
CA ALA A 88 -11.58 5.00 -18.10
C ALA A 88 -13.05 4.53 -17.96
N LYS A 89 -13.25 3.24 -17.67
CA LYS A 89 -14.58 2.64 -17.56
C LYS A 89 -15.05 2.46 -16.12
N GLU A 90 -14.18 1.94 -15.25
CA GLU A 90 -14.54 1.63 -13.87
C GLU A 90 -14.40 2.82 -12.92
N GLY A 91 -13.84 3.93 -13.38
CA GLY A 91 -13.62 5.12 -12.56
C GLY A 91 -12.38 5.01 -11.67
N ASN A 92 -12.39 5.73 -10.56
CA ASN A 92 -11.24 5.84 -9.69
C ASN A 92 -11.25 4.75 -8.61
N ILE A 93 -10.13 4.07 -8.42
CA ILE A 93 -9.93 3.01 -7.42
C ILE A 93 -8.71 3.35 -6.58
N LEU A 94 -8.80 3.11 -5.28
CA LEU A 94 -7.67 3.18 -4.36
C LEU A 94 -7.43 1.79 -3.76
N LEU A 95 -6.25 1.23 -4.02
CA LEU A 95 -5.80 -0.01 -3.38
C LEU A 95 -5.20 0.36 -2.03
N ALA A 96 -5.90 0.00 -0.95
CA ALA A 96 -5.63 0.49 0.39
C ALA A 96 -4.41 -0.16 1.07
N GLY A 97 -3.89 -1.30 0.56
CA GLY A 97 -2.99 -2.11 1.36
C GLY A 97 -3.63 -2.42 2.70
N ASP A 98 -2.91 -2.16 3.78
CA ASP A 98 -3.37 -2.36 5.16
C ASP A 98 -3.66 -1.04 5.90
N LEU A 99 -4.02 0.01 5.14
CA LEU A 99 -4.59 1.21 5.74
C LEU A 99 -5.85 0.87 6.56
N TYR A 100 -6.63 -0.06 6.03
CA TYR A 100 -7.74 -0.77 6.68
C TYR A 100 -7.65 -2.25 6.33
N HIS A 101 -7.91 -3.14 7.30
CA HIS A 101 -8.01 -4.58 7.06
C HIS A 101 -9.44 -4.99 6.74
N PHE A 102 -10.42 -4.32 7.38
CA PHE A 102 -11.85 -4.59 7.21
C PHE A 102 -12.64 -3.29 7.15
N PRO A 103 -13.78 -3.25 6.44
CA PRO A 103 -14.65 -2.06 6.38
C PRO A 103 -15.11 -1.57 7.76
N GLU A 104 -15.26 -2.48 8.73
CA GLU A 104 -15.67 -2.17 10.10
C GLU A 104 -14.64 -1.33 10.85
N GLU A 105 -13.36 -1.41 10.50
CA GLU A 105 -12.33 -0.56 11.12
C GLU A 105 -12.60 0.93 10.82
N GLN A 106 -13.06 1.23 9.60
CA GLN A 106 -13.43 2.60 9.22
C GLN A 106 -14.68 3.07 9.97
N THR A 107 -15.74 2.26 9.98
CA THR A 107 -17.04 2.65 10.58
C THR A 107 -16.99 2.72 12.09
N LEU A 108 -16.17 1.88 12.74
CA LEU A 108 -16.05 1.79 14.21
C LEU A 108 -14.83 2.56 14.73
N ASN A 109 -14.04 3.20 13.84
CA ASN A 109 -12.79 3.89 14.18
C ASN A 109 -11.84 3.02 15.01
N ARG A 110 -11.63 1.78 14.57
CA ARG A 110 -10.77 0.80 15.26
C ARG A 110 -9.45 0.65 14.54
N PHE A 111 -8.42 0.31 15.31
CA PHE A 111 -7.06 0.04 14.83
C PHE A 111 -6.62 -1.34 15.30
N PRO A 112 -5.84 -2.07 14.48
CA PRO A 112 -5.13 -3.25 14.94
C PRO A 112 -4.18 -2.92 16.10
N THR A 113 -3.98 -3.88 16.99
CA THR A 113 -3.08 -3.70 18.15
C THR A 113 -1.59 -3.74 17.75
N PHE A 114 -1.28 -4.12 16.52
CA PHE A 114 0.07 -4.27 15.97
C PHE A 114 0.48 -3.12 15.02
N GLU A 115 -0.25 -2.00 15.03
CA GLU A 115 0.16 -0.79 14.31
C GLU A 115 1.54 -0.32 14.78
N PHE A 116 2.43 0.01 13.83
CA PHE A 116 3.73 0.60 14.15
C PHE A 116 3.55 1.94 14.88
N ASN A 117 2.61 2.77 14.43
CA ASN A 117 2.29 4.06 15.02
C ASN A 117 0.80 4.40 14.81
N ALA A 118 -0.03 4.07 15.79
CA ALA A 118 -1.48 4.27 15.69
C ALA A 118 -1.92 5.74 15.49
N PRO A 119 -1.32 6.77 16.15
CA PRO A 119 -1.60 8.17 15.84
C PRO A 119 -1.29 8.54 14.38
N GLN A 120 -0.20 8.04 13.82
CA GLN A 120 0.15 8.27 12.42
C GLN A 120 -0.81 7.55 11.47
N SER A 121 -1.21 6.31 11.78
CA SER A 121 -2.26 5.60 11.04
C SER A 121 -3.57 6.37 11.03
N ALA A 122 -3.97 6.95 12.16
CA ALA A 122 -5.19 7.77 12.23
C ALA A 122 -5.10 9.00 11.32
N ALA A 123 -3.97 9.70 11.31
CA ALA A 123 -3.74 10.83 10.42
C ALA A 123 -3.74 10.42 8.94
N SER A 124 -3.10 9.29 8.61
CA SER A 124 -3.08 8.74 7.25
C SER A 124 -4.49 8.34 6.79
N ARG A 125 -5.27 7.66 7.65
CA ARG A 125 -6.67 7.30 7.36
C ARG A 125 -7.50 8.53 7.05
N ALA A 126 -7.44 9.56 7.88
CA ALA A 126 -8.18 10.81 7.67
C ALA A 126 -7.82 11.49 6.35
N ALA A 127 -6.53 11.59 6.03
CA ALA A 127 -6.06 12.19 4.78
C ALA A 127 -6.49 11.39 3.53
N ILE A 128 -6.42 10.07 3.59
CA ILE A 128 -6.82 9.19 2.48
C ILE A 128 -8.34 9.16 2.32
N ASP A 129 -9.12 9.17 3.40
CA ASP A 129 -10.59 9.24 3.34
C ASP A 129 -11.06 10.55 2.70
N GLU A 130 -10.42 11.68 3.02
CA GLU A 130 -10.69 12.96 2.37
C GLU A 130 -10.34 12.91 0.88
N PHE A 131 -9.17 12.33 0.54
CA PHE A 131 -8.74 12.15 -0.83
C PHE A 131 -9.72 11.29 -1.64
N ILE A 132 -10.21 10.19 -1.08
CA ILE A 132 -11.22 9.29 -1.70
C ILE A 132 -12.49 10.07 -2.02
N LYS A 133 -13.01 10.84 -1.04
CA LYS A 133 -14.22 11.67 -1.23
C LYS A 133 -14.03 12.70 -2.35
N LYS A 134 -12.90 13.42 -2.32
CA LYS A 134 -12.57 14.45 -3.32
C LYS A 134 -12.47 13.90 -4.74
N ASN A 135 -11.97 12.68 -4.89
CA ASN A 135 -11.73 12.04 -6.18
C ASN A 135 -12.83 11.07 -6.59
N ASN A 136 -13.89 10.93 -5.80
CA ASN A 136 -14.96 9.94 -6.01
C ASN A 136 -14.37 8.54 -6.28
N ALA A 137 -13.42 8.11 -5.46
CA ALA A 137 -12.73 6.84 -5.63
C ALA A 137 -13.37 5.74 -4.79
N MET A 138 -13.38 4.53 -5.31
CA MET A 138 -13.74 3.31 -4.57
C MET A 138 -12.50 2.78 -3.87
N MET A 139 -12.58 2.55 -2.56
CA MET A 139 -11.50 1.91 -1.81
C MET A 139 -11.60 0.38 -1.89
N TRP A 140 -10.48 -0.26 -2.23
CA TRP A 140 -10.33 -1.71 -2.18
C TRP A 140 -9.43 -2.10 -1.01
N ILE A 141 -10.03 -2.82 -0.06
CA ILE A 141 -9.35 -3.30 1.16
C ILE A 141 -8.82 -4.71 0.89
N SER A 142 -7.53 -4.91 1.09
CA SER A 142 -6.83 -6.16 0.71
C SER A 142 -7.37 -7.39 1.43
N HIS A 143 -7.75 -7.27 2.70
CA HIS A 143 -8.25 -8.37 3.53
C HIS A 143 -9.78 -8.50 3.55
N ASP A 144 -10.51 -7.68 2.78
CA ASP A 144 -11.96 -7.80 2.66
C ASP A 144 -12.37 -8.83 1.60
N LEU A 145 -12.85 -9.98 2.06
CA LEU A 145 -13.32 -11.07 1.21
C LEU A 145 -14.47 -10.62 0.28
N ALA A 146 -15.33 -9.70 0.73
CA ALA A 146 -16.43 -9.21 -0.09
C ALA A 146 -15.93 -8.39 -1.27
N THR A 147 -14.95 -7.51 -1.06
CA THR A 147 -14.25 -6.79 -2.14
C THR A 147 -13.54 -7.77 -3.08
N TYR A 148 -12.79 -8.72 -2.53
CA TYR A 148 -12.11 -9.74 -3.33
C TYR A 148 -13.08 -10.52 -4.23
N ASN A 149 -14.22 -10.98 -3.70
CA ASN A 149 -15.17 -11.78 -4.47
C ASN A 149 -15.86 -11.00 -5.60
N LYS A 150 -16.02 -9.69 -5.45
CA LYS A 150 -16.61 -8.81 -6.47
C LYS A 150 -15.62 -8.38 -7.54
N ALA A 151 -14.32 -8.41 -7.24
CA ALA A 151 -13.29 -7.99 -8.18
C ALA A 151 -13.23 -8.92 -9.40
N LYS A 152 -12.98 -8.36 -10.57
CA LYS A 152 -12.69 -9.13 -11.79
C LYS A 152 -11.42 -9.96 -11.56
N LYS A 153 -11.43 -11.20 -12.01
CA LYS A 153 -10.27 -12.11 -11.96
C LYS A 153 -9.73 -12.34 -13.37
N ALA A 154 -8.45 -12.61 -13.47
CA ALA A 154 -7.85 -13.01 -14.75
C ALA A 154 -8.64 -14.14 -15.42
N PRO A 155 -8.90 -14.10 -16.74
CA PRO A 155 -8.36 -13.15 -17.71
C PRO A 155 -9.13 -11.81 -17.84
N GLN A 156 -10.14 -11.54 -17.02
CA GLN A 156 -10.82 -10.24 -17.01
C GLN A 156 -9.89 -9.18 -16.43
N TYR A 157 -10.07 -7.92 -16.85
CA TYR A 157 -9.25 -6.77 -16.43
C TYR A 157 -10.10 -5.50 -16.26
N TYR A 158 -9.49 -4.51 -15.66
CA TYR A 158 -10.03 -3.14 -15.49
C TYR A 158 -9.37 -2.20 -16.51
N GLU A 159 -10.12 -1.23 -17.07
CA GLU A 159 -9.66 -0.31 -18.10
C GLU A 159 -10.19 1.13 -17.96
#